data_e78adedb769867c15bbd1c0c1257753b
#
_entry.id   e78adedb769867c15bbd1c0c1257753b
#
_cell.length_a   1.000
_cell.length_b   1.000
_cell.length_c   1.000
_cell.angle_alpha   90.00
_cell.angle_beta   90.00
_cell.angle_gamma   90.00
#
_symmetry.space_group_name_H-M   'P 1'
#
loop_
_entity.id
_entity.type
_entity.pdbx_description
1 polymer ?
#
loop_
_entity_poly.entity_id
_entity_poly.type
_entity_poly.pdbx_seq_one_letter_code
_entity_poly.pdbx_strand_id
1 'polypeptide(L)'
;KEVFFIVYFSNLISANICSCTIESAKTVTLLSGNTLGIEFSYSGLGTLVLEDTASLYQSDDSVVNTGIINLFRKTKPILRYDYTFWSSPVDNQKLIDVSPNTLFDKYLSFDTAGGWKEEPRLNNMLLGKGYAIRGPQEFSITSRAVYEAVFKGIPNNGKVEIELGETDSFGVVGNPYPSAIDAAIFLKKNNLKTKGALYFWMHHTPVTNFEYNSDDYAAYNLVGGVNTEASYSGVNEIIPDGKIASGQSFFVISNAFGTIEFNDSMRILGNNNAFFKPSKAGNFPRSNKIEKHRLWLNFENSKGAYKQILIGYMDEATNAYDLNYDAESLDGNQFVDFYSLIDDKKLVIQGRALPFSESDFVALGYSSTIAGEFSIAIDHADGDLSAQTVYLEDKTENIVHNLLESNYKFTTTAGTFLDRFVIRYNIETLGADQFKNQESLLCVSVKGKNIILNSTKDVMKEVSIFDISGKMLFNTKTINNTEYQIVNFKSSDQILLINVVFDSGKSAAQKIVFH
;
A
#
# COMPACT_ATOMS: atom_id res chain seq x y z
N LYS A 1 -20.20 -38.53 1.25
CA LYS A 1 -21.14 -38.85 2.33
C LYS A 1 -22.02 -37.65 2.51
N GLU A 2 -23.29 -37.72 2.09
CA GLU A 2 -24.28 -36.72 2.43
C GLU A 2 -24.47 -36.75 3.94
N VAL A 3 -24.16 -35.61 4.58
CA VAL A 3 -24.43 -35.45 6.01
C VAL A 3 -25.73 -34.68 6.11
N PHE A 4 -26.82 -35.38 6.35
CA PHE A 4 -28.08 -34.78 6.75
C PHE A 4 -27.94 -34.33 8.20
N PHE A 5 -27.85 -33.01 8.44
CA PHE A 5 -28.03 -32.54 9.80
C PHE A 5 -29.51 -32.56 10.16
N ILE A 6 -29.96 -33.64 10.78
CA ILE A 6 -31.17 -33.60 11.61
C ILE A 6 -30.73 -32.91 12.91
N VAL A 7 -30.85 -31.59 12.93
CA VAL A 7 -30.18 -30.76 13.94
C VAL A 7 -31.00 -30.67 15.20
N TYR A 8 -30.44 -31.15 16.29
CA TYR A 8 -30.77 -30.77 17.66
C TYR A 8 -29.84 -29.64 18.20
N PHE A 9 -29.06 -28.96 17.33
CA PHE A 9 -28.13 -27.93 17.74
C PHE A 9 -28.63 -26.58 17.25
N SER A 10 -28.88 -25.66 18.19
CA SER A 10 -29.18 -24.25 17.86
C SER A 10 -27.96 -23.45 17.48
N ASN A 11 -26.75 -23.87 17.88
CA ASN A 11 -25.49 -23.16 17.68
C ASN A 11 -24.45 -24.05 17.03
N LEU A 12 -23.82 -23.55 15.96
CA LEU A 12 -22.78 -24.23 15.20
C LEU A 12 -21.42 -23.58 15.48
N ILE A 13 -20.41 -24.43 15.70
CA ILE A 13 -18.99 -24.03 15.68
C ILE A 13 -18.41 -24.34 14.29
N SER A 14 -17.15 -23.97 14.05
CA SER A 14 -16.49 -24.22 12.76
C SER A 14 -16.58 -25.69 12.34
N ALA A 15 -17.00 -25.91 11.09
CA ALA A 15 -17.15 -27.25 10.49
C ALA A 15 -16.88 -27.19 8.99
N ASN A 16 -16.38 -28.30 8.43
CA ASN A 16 -16.30 -28.53 6.98
C ASN A 16 -17.18 -29.73 6.62
N ILE A 17 -18.09 -29.51 5.68
CA ILE A 17 -19.10 -30.48 5.27
C ILE A 17 -19.24 -30.50 3.74
N CYS A 18 -19.78 -31.61 3.19
CA CYS A 18 -19.99 -31.68 1.75
C CYS A 18 -21.15 -30.77 1.30
N SER A 19 -22.31 -30.88 1.95
CA SER A 19 -23.51 -30.07 1.65
C SER A 19 -24.24 -29.73 2.94
N CYS A 20 -24.99 -28.62 2.91
CA CYS A 20 -25.83 -28.19 4.02
C CYS A 20 -27.28 -27.99 3.56
N THR A 21 -28.21 -28.66 4.18
CA THR A 21 -29.66 -28.45 3.96
C THR A 21 -30.33 -28.16 5.30
N ILE A 22 -31.05 -27.07 5.40
CA ILE A 22 -31.82 -26.69 6.59
C ILE A 22 -33.30 -26.83 6.27
N GLU A 23 -33.99 -27.69 7.04
CA GLU A 23 -35.42 -27.93 6.87
C GLU A 23 -36.27 -26.69 7.17
N SER A 24 -37.48 -26.69 6.61
CA SER A 24 -38.47 -25.62 6.84
C SER A 24 -38.70 -25.36 8.32
N ALA A 25 -38.87 -24.10 8.69
CA ALA A 25 -39.07 -23.60 10.05
C ALA A 25 -37.93 -23.94 11.04
N LYS A 26 -36.77 -24.39 10.55
CA LYS A 26 -35.56 -24.57 11.37
C LYS A 26 -34.61 -23.41 11.16
N THR A 27 -33.90 -23.07 12.24
CA THR A 27 -32.83 -22.05 12.21
C THR A 27 -31.58 -22.66 12.83
N VAL A 28 -30.46 -22.48 12.11
CA VAL A 28 -29.13 -22.84 12.59
C VAL A 28 -28.33 -21.54 12.71
N THR A 29 -27.66 -21.34 13.85
CA THR A 29 -26.82 -20.15 14.06
C THR A 29 -25.35 -20.56 14.08
N LEU A 30 -24.57 -19.96 13.19
CA LEU A 30 -23.10 -20.00 13.21
C LEU A 30 -22.62 -18.84 14.05
N LEU A 31 -22.00 -19.14 15.19
CA LEU A 31 -21.55 -18.15 16.14
C LEU A 31 -20.36 -17.33 15.60
N SER A 32 -20.23 -16.12 16.11
CA SER A 32 -19.15 -15.17 15.79
C SER A 32 -17.77 -15.83 15.81
N GLY A 33 -16.92 -15.52 14.83
CA GLY A 33 -15.57 -16.07 14.70
C GLY A 33 -15.47 -17.47 14.11
N ASN A 34 -16.60 -18.14 13.84
CA ASN A 34 -16.63 -19.49 13.30
C ASN A 34 -16.81 -19.50 11.77
N THR A 35 -16.40 -20.61 11.14
CA THR A 35 -16.53 -20.81 9.70
C THR A 35 -17.24 -22.11 9.39
N LEU A 36 -18.28 -22.03 8.57
CA LEU A 36 -18.90 -23.19 7.93
C LEU A 36 -18.35 -23.31 6.51
N GLY A 37 -17.48 -24.30 6.29
CA GLY A 37 -16.99 -24.67 4.96
C GLY A 37 -17.95 -25.67 4.31
N ILE A 38 -18.42 -25.38 3.10
CA ILE A 38 -19.31 -26.26 2.33
C ILE A 38 -18.65 -26.54 0.98
N GLU A 39 -18.44 -27.81 0.66
CA GLU A 39 -17.84 -28.23 -0.60
C GLU A 39 -18.82 -28.05 -1.79
N PHE A 40 -20.10 -28.38 -1.58
CA PHE A 40 -21.16 -28.25 -2.58
C PHE A 40 -22.15 -27.14 -2.19
N SER A 41 -23.46 -27.38 -2.30
CA SER A 41 -24.49 -26.37 -2.15
C SER A 41 -24.99 -26.19 -0.71
N TYR A 42 -25.40 -24.95 -0.41
CA TYR A 42 -26.28 -24.60 0.68
C TYR A 42 -27.73 -24.52 0.18
N SER A 43 -28.65 -25.25 0.81
CA SER A 43 -30.03 -25.38 0.36
C SER A 43 -31.04 -25.49 1.52
N GLY A 44 -32.32 -25.58 1.18
CA GLY A 44 -33.42 -25.79 2.12
C GLY A 44 -34.29 -24.58 2.36
N LEU A 45 -35.42 -24.79 3.07
CA LEU A 45 -36.42 -23.76 3.39
C LEU A 45 -36.25 -23.16 4.80
N GLY A 46 -35.28 -23.67 5.56
CA GLY A 46 -34.89 -23.07 6.83
C GLY A 46 -33.89 -21.92 6.67
N THR A 47 -33.39 -21.39 7.78
CA THR A 47 -32.51 -20.22 7.79
C THR A 47 -31.18 -20.54 8.45
N LEU A 48 -30.08 -20.17 7.80
CA LEU A 48 -28.76 -20.11 8.41
C LEU A 48 -28.50 -18.67 8.87
N VAL A 49 -28.29 -18.50 10.16
CA VAL A 49 -27.87 -17.22 10.75
C VAL A 49 -26.36 -17.23 10.88
N LEU A 50 -25.71 -16.23 10.32
CA LEU A 50 -24.28 -15.97 10.45
C LEU A 50 -24.12 -14.73 11.33
N GLU A 51 -23.62 -14.93 12.56
CA GLU A 51 -23.32 -13.80 13.45
C GLU A 51 -22.17 -12.95 12.89
N ASP A 52 -21.98 -11.75 13.42
CA ASP A 52 -20.86 -10.91 13.03
C ASP A 52 -19.52 -11.68 13.11
N THR A 53 -18.67 -11.54 12.08
CA THR A 53 -17.42 -12.27 11.89
C THR A 53 -17.54 -13.77 11.54
N ALA A 54 -18.73 -14.36 11.57
CA ALA A 54 -18.94 -15.69 11.06
C ALA A 54 -18.82 -15.74 9.52
N SER A 55 -18.42 -16.90 8.97
CA SER A 55 -18.18 -17.09 7.54
C SER A 55 -18.89 -18.33 7.00
N LEU A 56 -19.55 -18.18 5.85
CA LEU A 56 -19.92 -19.31 4.99
C LEU A 56 -18.88 -19.37 3.86
N TYR A 57 -18.06 -20.40 3.82
CA TYR A 57 -16.99 -20.59 2.85
C TYR A 57 -17.34 -21.68 1.84
N GLN A 58 -17.13 -21.38 0.56
CA GLN A 58 -17.22 -22.33 -0.56
C GLN A 58 -16.03 -22.08 -1.49
N SER A 59 -15.58 -23.11 -2.20
CA SER A 59 -14.38 -23.07 -3.05
C SER A 59 -14.63 -23.48 -4.51
N ASP A 60 -15.86 -23.82 -4.86
CA ASP A 60 -16.25 -24.24 -6.21
C ASP A 60 -17.19 -23.22 -6.85
N ASP A 61 -16.69 -22.51 -7.84
CA ASP A 61 -17.43 -21.48 -8.60
C ASP A 61 -18.69 -22.00 -9.30
N SER A 62 -18.79 -23.32 -9.54
CA SER A 62 -19.92 -23.93 -10.25
C SER A 62 -21.14 -24.18 -9.37
N VAL A 63 -20.99 -24.07 -8.07
CA VAL A 63 -22.04 -24.41 -7.10
C VAL A 63 -23.09 -23.31 -7.01
N VAL A 64 -24.36 -23.71 -7.05
CA VAL A 64 -25.50 -22.82 -6.90
C VAL A 64 -26.20 -23.06 -5.57
N ASN A 65 -26.32 -22.01 -4.77
CA ASN A 65 -27.06 -22.02 -3.51
C ASN A 65 -28.55 -21.74 -3.73
N THR A 66 -29.40 -22.27 -2.85
CA THR A 66 -30.86 -22.00 -2.88
C THR A 66 -31.44 -21.71 -1.49
N GLY A 67 -30.67 -21.98 -0.43
CA GLY A 67 -31.06 -21.66 0.95
C GLY A 67 -30.87 -20.18 1.28
N ILE A 68 -31.63 -19.67 2.26
CA ILE A 68 -31.56 -18.28 2.71
C ILE A 68 -30.65 -18.17 3.93
N ILE A 69 -29.76 -17.18 3.92
CA ILE A 69 -28.98 -16.77 5.09
C ILE A 69 -29.45 -15.43 5.65
N ASN A 70 -29.21 -15.22 6.94
CA ASN A 70 -29.18 -13.90 7.57
C ASN A 70 -27.76 -13.66 8.07
N LEU A 71 -27.04 -12.77 7.43
CA LEU A 71 -25.66 -12.43 7.78
C LEU A 71 -25.62 -11.08 8.49
N PHE A 72 -25.11 -11.08 9.72
CA PHE A 72 -24.94 -9.90 10.55
C PHE A 72 -23.54 -9.33 10.39
N ARG A 73 -23.45 -8.00 10.24
CA ARG A 73 -22.17 -7.30 10.15
C ARG A 73 -22.18 -6.05 11.02
N LYS A 74 -21.18 -5.92 11.89
CA LYS A 74 -21.01 -4.75 12.75
C LYS A 74 -19.97 -3.81 12.17
N THR A 75 -20.31 -2.51 12.15
CA THR A 75 -19.36 -1.45 11.86
C THR A 75 -18.40 -1.27 13.03
N LYS A 76 -17.32 -0.51 12.83
CA LYS A 76 -16.70 0.23 13.92
C LYS A 76 -17.70 1.19 14.52
N PRO A 77 -17.42 1.75 15.70
CA PRO A 77 -18.23 2.85 16.23
C PRO A 77 -18.26 4.03 15.26
N ILE A 78 -19.43 4.42 14.77
CA ILE A 78 -19.67 5.50 13.81
C ILE A 78 -20.52 6.62 14.43
N LEU A 79 -20.43 7.81 13.82
CA LEU A 79 -21.35 8.94 14.05
C LEU A 79 -22.46 8.93 12.99
N ARG A 80 -23.49 9.77 13.19
CA ARG A 80 -24.59 9.94 12.22
C ARG A 80 -24.12 10.28 10.82
N TYR A 81 -23.10 11.12 10.69
CA TYR A 81 -22.62 11.59 9.39
C TYR A 81 -21.57 10.69 8.75
N ASP A 82 -21.10 9.65 9.44
CA ASP A 82 -20.13 8.72 8.90
C ASP A 82 -20.79 7.83 7.84
N TYR A 83 -20.09 7.61 6.73
CA TYR A 83 -20.48 6.62 5.73
C TYR A 83 -19.73 5.32 5.95
N THR A 84 -20.44 4.22 5.77
CA THR A 84 -19.84 2.88 5.68
C THR A 84 -19.99 2.38 4.26
N PHE A 85 -18.93 1.79 3.73
CA PHE A 85 -18.90 1.26 2.38
C PHE A 85 -19.29 -0.21 2.38
N TRP A 86 -20.48 -0.50 1.82
CA TRP A 86 -21.09 -1.82 1.80
C TRP A 86 -21.13 -2.45 0.41
N SER A 87 -20.99 -3.77 0.34
CA SER A 87 -21.35 -4.63 -0.78
C SER A 87 -22.27 -5.74 -0.29
N SER A 88 -23.11 -6.32 -1.16
CA SER A 88 -24.00 -7.38 -0.73
C SER A 88 -23.38 -8.77 -0.86
N PRO A 89 -23.29 -9.56 0.22
CA PRO A 89 -22.90 -10.95 0.17
C PRO A 89 -24.06 -11.92 -0.20
N VAL A 90 -25.24 -11.38 -0.46
CA VAL A 90 -26.45 -12.13 -0.79
C VAL A 90 -27.16 -11.52 -1.99
N ASP A 91 -27.94 -12.34 -2.67
CA ASP A 91 -28.77 -11.90 -3.79
C ASP A 91 -29.96 -11.05 -3.32
N ASN A 92 -30.43 -10.14 -4.19
CA ASN A 92 -31.63 -9.31 -4.03
C ASN A 92 -31.71 -8.44 -2.75
N GLN A 93 -30.58 -8.11 -2.15
CA GLN A 93 -30.51 -7.21 -0.99
C GLN A 93 -30.90 -5.79 -1.38
N LYS A 94 -31.91 -5.22 -0.74
CA LYS A 94 -32.23 -3.79 -0.89
C LYS A 94 -31.33 -2.92 -0.02
N LEU A 95 -31.02 -1.72 -0.51
CA LEU A 95 -30.22 -0.74 0.23
C LEU A 95 -30.88 -0.35 1.55
N ILE A 96 -32.20 -0.11 1.55
CA ILE A 96 -32.95 0.25 2.77
C ILE A 96 -32.88 -0.86 3.83
N ASP A 97 -32.83 -2.13 3.43
CA ASP A 97 -32.81 -3.23 4.39
C ASP A 97 -31.44 -3.36 5.09
N VAL A 98 -30.37 -2.78 4.51
CA VAL A 98 -29.05 -2.70 5.16
C VAL A 98 -29.05 -1.66 6.28
N SER A 99 -29.72 -0.52 6.10
CA SER A 99 -29.79 0.55 7.14
C SER A 99 -31.13 1.31 7.04
N PRO A 100 -32.23 0.76 7.57
CA PRO A 100 -33.58 1.31 7.35
C PRO A 100 -33.79 2.72 7.95
N ASN A 101 -33.00 3.09 8.96
CA ASN A 101 -33.11 4.39 9.63
C ASN A 101 -32.16 5.45 9.06
N THR A 102 -31.44 5.16 7.99
CA THR A 102 -30.66 6.17 7.25
C THR A 102 -31.60 7.09 6.48
N LEU A 103 -31.27 8.38 6.43
CA LEU A 103 -32.05 9.38 5.67
C LEU A 103 -32.10 8.98 4.20
N PHE A 104 -33.25 9.16 3.56
CA PHE A 104 -33.58 8.58 2.24
C PHE A 104 -32.62 8.98 1.10
N ASP A 105 -32.01 10.15 1.18
CA ASP A 105 -31.04 10.72 0.21
C ASP A 105 -29.57 10.43 0.58
N LYS A 106 -29.31 9.53 1.52
CA LYS A 106 -27.94 9.23 2.02
C LYS A 106 -27.52 7.78 1.77
N TYR A 107 -28.07 7.19 0.71
CA TYR A 107 -27.59 5.98 0.07
C TYR A 107 -26.94 6.41 -1.24
N LEU A 108 -25.67 6.11 -1.41
CA LEU A 108 -24.91 6.59 -2.56
C LEU A 108 -24.30 5.42 -3.34
N SER A 109 -24.28 5.55 -4.65
CA SER A 109 -23.47 4.73 -5.54
C SER A 109 -22.43 5.60 -6.24
N PHE A 110 -21.34 5.00 -6.69
CA PHE A 110 -20.30 5.71 -7.41
C PHE A 110 -20.46 5.50 -8.91
N ASP A 111 -20.43 6.60 -9.65
CA ASP A 111 -20.43 6.62 -11.12
C ASP A 111 -19.02 7.02 -11.59
N THR A 112 -18.43 6.22 -12.46
CA THR A 112 -17.07 6.44 -12.97
C THR A 112 -16.89 7.78 -13.70
N ALA A 113 -17.96 8.33 -14.27
CA ALA A 113 -17.95 9.59 -14.99
C ALA A 113 -18.34 10.80 -14.13
N GLY A 114 -19.13 10.60 -13.08
CA GLY A 114 -19.75 11.68 -12.30
C GLY A 114 -19.48 11.66 -10.79
N GLY A 115 -18.77 10.66 -10.27
CA GLY A 115 -18.50 10.53 -8.85
C GLY A 115 -19.69 9.98 -8.04
N TRP A 116 -19.80 10.37 -6.78
CA TRP A 116 -20.88 9.93 -5.90
C TRP A 116 -22.24 10.51 -6.34
N LYS A 117 -23.23 9.65 -6.45
CA LYS A 117 -24.62 10.01 -6.75
C LYS A 117 -25.59 9.33 -5.79
N GLU A 118 -26.70 9.99 -5.53
CA GLU A 118 -27.80 9.41 -4.76
C GLU A 118 -28.33 8.15 -5.47
N GLU A 119 -28.50 7.08 -4.69
CA GLU A 119 -29.08 5.82 -5.15
C GLU A 119 -30.43 5.62 -4.46
N PRO A 120 -31.52 5.36 -5.22
CA PRO A 120 -32.84 5.11 -4.65
C PRO A 120 -32.78 3.94 -3.64
N ARG A 121 -33.12 4.21 -2.38
CA ARG A 121 -33.00 3.24 -1.28
C ARG A 121 -33.77 1.93 -1.47
N LEU A 122 -34.77 1.92 -2.36
CA LEU A 122 -35.56 0.73 -2.68
C LEU A 122 -34.90 -0.15 -3.76
N ASN A 123 -33.82 0.31 -4.39
CA ASN A 123 -33.07 -0.46 -5.34
C ASN A 123 -32.35 -1.62 -4.66
N ASN A 124 -32.22 -2.71 -5.41
CA ASN A 124 -31.34 -3.83 -5.00
C ASN A 124 -29.89 -3.42 -5.19
N MET A 125 -29.04 -3.86 -4.28
CA MET A 125 -27.60 -3.79 -4.42
C MET A 125 -27.15 -4.72 -5.55
N LEU A 126 -26.42 -4.18 -6.52
CA LEU A 126 -25.86 -4.98 -7.61
C LEU A 126 -24.68 -5.82 -7.10
N LEU A 127 -24.58 -7.03 -7.62
CA LEU A 127 -23.56 -8.01 -7.22
C LEU A 127 -22.16 -7.45 -7.45
N GLY A 128 -21.34 -7.45 -6.40
CA GLY A 128 -19.95 -6.95 -6.40
C GLY A 128 -19.79 -5.43 -6.47
N LYS A 129 -20.87 -4.66 -6.64
CA LYS A 129 -20.84 -3.20 -6.59
C LYS A 129 -20.81 -2.70 -5.16
N GLY A 130 -20.03 -1.64 -4.92
CA GLY A 130 -19.98 -0.97 -3.63
C GLY A 130 -20.93 0.23 -3.54
N TYR A 131 -21.42 0.48 -2.33
CA TYR A 131 -22.33 1.55 -1.99
C TYR A 131 -21.88 2.23 -0.69
N ALA A 132 -22.02 3.55 -0.60
CA ALA A 132 -21.80 4.28 0.64
C ALA A 132 -23.16 4.57 1.29
N ILE A 133 -23.34 4.08 2.52
CA ILE A 133 -24.57 4.30 3.31
C ILE A 133 -24.21 5.03 4.59
N ARG A 134 -24.86 6.18 4.82
CA ARG A 134 -24.61 7.00 6.00
C ARG A 134 -25.18 6.34 7.26
N GLY A 135 -24.61 6.68 8.43
CA GLY A 135 -25.12 6.24 9.73
C GLY A 135 -26.61 6.58 9.94
N PRO A 136 -27.32 5.77 10.76
CA PRO A 136 -28.73 5.97 11.05
C PRO A 136 -29.02 7.37 11.62
N GLN A 137 -30.20 7.90 11.33
CA GLN A 137 -30.57 9.27 11.70
C GLN A 137 -30.64 9.49 13.21
N GLU A 138 -30.90 8.44 13.99
CA GLU A 138 -30.91 8.47 15.46
C GLU A 138 -29.51 8.45 16.09
N PHE A 139 -28.44 8.16 15.33
CA PHE A 139 -27.09 8.17 15.87
C PHE A 139 -26.66 9.59 16.26
N SER A 140 -25.82 9.67 17.29
CA SER A 140 -25.25 10.93 17.76
C SER A 140 -24.29 11.53 16.71
N ILE A 141 -24.17 12.86 16.73
CA ILE A 141 -23.14 13.58 15.95
C ILE A 141 -21.82 13.74 16.70
N THR A 142 -21.77 13.34 17.98
CA THR A 142 -20.59 13.52 18.85
C THR A 142 -20.17 12.24 19.58
N SER A 143 -21.07 11.28 19.76
CA SER A 143 -20.80 10.02 20.45
C SER A 143 -20.93 8.86 19.45
N ARG A 144 -19.85 8.14 19.22
CA ARG A 144 -19.80 7.01 18.30
C ARG A 144 -20.53 5.79 18.86
N ALA A 145 -21.24 5.05 18.00
CA ALA A 145 -21.92 3.81 18.34
C ALA A 145 -21.72 2.77 17.23
N VAL A 146 -21.72 1.49 17.61
CA VAL A 146 -21.66 0.37 16.66
C VAL A 146 -23.01 0.25 15.97
N TYR A 147 -22.98 0.16 14.63
CA TYR A 147 -24.15 -0.19 13.84
C TYR A 147 -24.07 -1.67 13.42
N GLU A 148 -25.19 -2.40 13.53
CA GLU A 148 -25.32 -3.77 13.06
C GLU A 148 -26.24 -3.81 11.85
N ALA A 149 -25.65 -4.14 10.68
CA ALA A 149 -26.38 -4.38 9.44
C ALA A 149 -26.73 -5.85 9.30
N VAL A 150 -27.84 -6.14 8.62
CA VAL A 150 -28.28 -7.51 8.30
C VAL A 150 -28.46 -7.63 6.80
N PHE A 151 -27.79 -8.64 6.22
CA PHE A 151 -27.97 -9.05 4.84
C PHE A 151 -28.79 -10.33 4.81
N LYS A 152 -29.90 -10.32 4.05
CA LYS A 152 -30.83 -11.43 4.01
C LYS A 152 -31.14 -11.84 2.56
N GLY A 153 -30.77 -13.06 2.19
CA GLY A 153 -30.98 -13.60 0.85
C GLY A 153 -30.25 -14.91 0.63
N ILE A 154 -30.19 -15.34 -0.63
CA ILE A 154 -29.39 -16.48 -1.06
C ILE A 154 -27.91 -16.04 -1.05
N PRO A 155 -27.01 -16.78 -0.40
CA PRO A 155 -25.60 -16.41 -0.36
C PRO A 155 -24.98 -16.50 -1.75
N ASN A 156 -24.27 -15.43 -2.16
CA ASN A 156 -23.57 -15.41 -3.42
C ASN A 156 -22.41 -16.40 -3.45
N ASN A 157 -22.20 -17.02 -4.60
CA ASN A 157 -21.12 -17.96 -4.88
C ASN A 157 -20.72 -17.86 -6.35
N GLY A 158 -19.52 -18.33 -6.68
CA GLY A 158 -19.04 -18.40 -8.05
C GLY A 158 -18.53 -17.08 -8.59
N LYS A 159 -18.23 -17.10 -9.88
CA LYS A 159 -17.63 -15.97 -10.59
C LYS A 159 -18.55 -14.74 -10.63
N VAL A 160 -17.99 -13.57 -10.29
CA VAL A 160 -18.65 -12.28 -10.37
C VAL A 160 -17.80 -11.33 -11.21
N GLU A 161 -18.38 -10.71 -12.23
CA GLU A 161 -17.71 -9.77 -13.12
C GLU A 161 -18.32 -8.38 -12.98
N ILE A 162 -17.45 -7.35 -12.91
CA ILE A 162 -17.85 -5.94 -12.77
C ILE A 162 -17.08 -5.13 -13.80
N GLU A 163 -17.81 -4.34 -14.59
CA GLU A 163 -17.20 -3.43 -15.54
C GLU A 163 -16.56 -2.23 -14.82
N LEU A 164 -15.32 -1.94 -15.17
CA LEU A 164 -14.61 -0.71 -14.79
C LEU A 164 -14.69 0.30 -15.94
N GLY A 165 -14.62 1.58 -15.58
CA GLY A 165 -14.52 2.68 -16.53
C GLY A 165 -13.19 2.73 -17.28
N GLU A 166 -13.00 3.83 -18.00
CA GLU A 166 -11.77 4.13 -18.74
C GLU A 166 -10.55 4.21 -17.81
N THR A 167 -9.35 4.21 -18.39
CA THR A 167 -8.09 4.37 -17.66
C THR A 167 -8.16 5.60 -16.74
N ASP A 168 -7.61 5.46 -15.53
CA ASP A 168 -7.59 6.48 -14.47
C ASP A 168 -8.96 6.76 -13.82
N SER A 169 -10.03 6.08 -14.24
CA SER A 169 -11.33 6.21 -13.56
C SER A 169 -11.36 5.42 -12.24
N PHE A 170 -12.07 5.98 -11.27
CA PHE A 170 -12.33 5.31 -10.00
C PHE A 170 -13.56 4.40 -10.12
N GLY A 171 -13.49 3.24 -9.45
CA GLY A 171 -14.63 2.32 -9.28
C GLY A 171 -14.77 1.90 -7.82
N VAL A 172 -16.01 1.82 -7.32
CA VAL A 172 -16.32 1.28 -5.99
C VAL A 172 -16.88 -0.12 -6.15
N VAL A 173 -16.10 -1.09 -5.72
CA VAL A 173 -16.44 -2.52 -5.78
C VAL A 173 -16.35 -3.13 -4.40
N GLY A 174 -16.87 -4.34 -4.19
CA GLY A 174 -16.77 -4.94 -2.87
C GLY A 174 -16.93 -6.45 -2.88
N ASN A 175 -16.51 -7.05 -1.79
CA ASN A 175 -16.56 -8.49 -1.58
C ASN A 175 -18.01 -9.00 -1.69
N PRO A 176 -18.33 -9.79 -2.73
CA PRO A 176 -19.68 -10.27 -2.95
C PRO A 176 -20.03 -11.52 -2.15
N TYR A 177 -19.10 -12.08 -1.38
CA TYR A 177 -19.28 -13.38 -0.73
C TYR A 177 -19.55 -13.30 0.78
N PRO A 178 -20.24 -14.30 1.36
CA PRO A 178 -20.46 -14.39 2.81
C PRO A 178 -19.23 -14.93 3.58
N SER A 179 -18.04 -14.71 3.05
CA SER A 179 -16.73 -15.01 3.64
C SER A 179 -15.74 -13.90 3.34
N ALA A 180 -14.64 -13.81 4.06
CA ALA A 180 -13.56 -12.92 3.68
C ALA A 180 -12.88 -13.39 2.37
N ILE A 181 -12.23 -12.43 1.67
CA ILE A 181 -11.38 -12.70 0.50
C ILE A 181 -9.98 -12.15 0.73
N ASP A 182 -9.01 -12.73 0.01
CA ASP A 182 -7.61 -12.30 -0.02
C ASP A 182 -7.41 -11.21 -1.09
N ALA A 183 -7.02 -10.02 -0.65
CA ALA A 183 -6.79 -8.87 -1.51
C ALA A 183 -5.62 -9.10 -2.48
N ALA A 184 -4.59 -9.87 -2.08
CA ALA A 184 -3.45 -10.14 -2.95
C ALA A 184 -3.85 -11.06 -4.11
N ILE A 185 -4.72 -12.05 -3.88
CA ILE A 185 -5.26 -12.90 -4.94
C ILE A 185 -6.15 -12.08 -5.87
N PHE A 186 -7.00 -11.20 -5.31
CA PHE A 186 -7.82 -10.28 -6.10
C PHE A 186 -6.96 -9.37 -6.99
N LEU A 187 -5.92 -8.74 -6.45
CA LEU A 187 -5.01 -7.86 -7.19
C LEU A 187 -4.27 -8.62 -8.31
N LYS A 188 -3.72 -9.81 -8.00
CA LYS A 188 -3.01 -10.64 -9.00
C LYS A 188 -3.94 -11.09 -10.13
N LYS A 189 -5.18 -11.45 -9.83
CA LYS A 189 -6.19 -11.84 -10.84
C LYS A 189 -6.55 -10.67 -11.77
N ASN A 190 -6.59 -9.45 -11.24
CA ASN A 190 -7.05 -8.25 -11.93
C ASN A 190 -5.89 -7.29 -12.31
N ASN A 191 -4.65 -7.76 -12.32
CA ASN A 191 -3.43 -6.95 -12.45
C ASN A 191 -3.33 -6.11 -13.72
N LEU A 192 -4.02 -6.50 -14.81
CA LEU A 192 -4.06 -5.73 -16.07
C LEU A 192 -5.23 -4.74 -16.12
N LYS A 193 -6.17 -4.82 -15.19
CA LYS A 193 -7.41 -4.04 -15.17
C LYS A 193 -7.42 -2.94 -14.11
N THR A 194 -6.66 -3.12 -13.04
CA THR A 194 -6.52 -2.13 -11.98
C THR A 194 -5.09 -1.62 -11.89
N LYS A 195 -4.90 -0.43 -11.31
CA LYS A 195 -3.57 0.12 -11.00
C LYS A 195 -2.92 -0.51 -9.77
N GLY A 196 -3.33 -1.72 -9.39
CA GLY A 196 -2.64 -2.57 -8.41
C GLY A 196 -2.78 -2.13 -6.95
N ALA A 197 -3.60 -1.14 -6.64
CA ALA A 197 -3.88 -0.72 -5.28
C ALA A 197 -5.38 -0.72 -4.97
N LEU A 198 -5.71 -0.99 -3.70
CA LEU A 198 -7.04 -0.91 -3.13
C LEU A 198 -7.08 0.23 -2.11
N TYR A 199 -8.15 1.00 -2.08
CA TYR A 199 -8.32 2.11 -1.15
C TYR A 199 -9.58 1.89 -0.34
N PHE A 200 -9.40 1.82 0.99
CA PHE A 200 -10.45 1.50 1.95
C PHE A 200 -10.86 2.75 2.71
N TRP A 201 -12.15 3.05 2.70
CA TRP A 201 -12.70 4.17 3.44
C TRP A 201 -12.72 3.90 4.94
N MET A 202 -12.09 4.76 5.72
CA MET A 202 -11.89 4.59 7.16
C MET A 202 -12.70 5.55 8.03
N HIS A 203 -13.08 6.69 7.51
CA HIS A 203 -13.75 7.82 8.15
C HIS A 203 -13.30 8.13 9.58
N HIS A 204 -12.20 8.80 9.71
CA HIS A 204 -11.66 9.25 11.01
C HIS A 204 -11.76 10.77 11.19
N THR A 205 -11.74 11.52 10.10
CA THR A 205 -11.73 12.97 10.11
C THR A 205 -13.14 13.53 10.33
N PRO A 206 -13.33 14.46 11.28
CA PRO A 206 -14.63 15.11 11.44
C PRO A 206 -15.07 15.82 10.16
N VAL A 207 -16.34 15.64 9.79
CA VAL A 207 -16.95 16.39 8.68
C VAL A 207 -16.95 17.86 9.01
N THR A 208 -16.27 18.68 8.21
CA THR A 208 -16.26 20.14 8.33
C THR A 208 -16.92 20.75 7.10
N ASN A 209 -17.83 21.70 7.30
CA ASN A 209 -18.58 22.37 6.22
C ASN A 209 -19.34 21.41 5.28
N PHE A 210 -19.78 20.25 5.78
CA PHE A 210 -20.42 19.16 5.01
C PHE A 210 -19.51 18.49 3.96
N GLU A 211 -18.21 18.69 4.04
CA GLU A 211 -17.23 18.05 3.19
C GLU A 211 -16.56 16.87 3.92
N TYR A 212 -16.36 15.77 3.17
CA TYR A 212 -15.62 14.59 3.61
C TYR A 212 -14.22 14.69 3.06
N ASN A 213 -13.24 14.28 3.87
CA ASN A 213 -11.85 14.35 3.50
C ASN A 213 -11.40 13.02 2.88
N SER A 214 -10.71 13.07 1.75
CA SER A 214 -10.12 11.88 1.12
C SER A 214 -8.90 11.32 1.87
N ASP A 215 -8.45 11.95 2.96
CA ASP A 215 -7.48 11.36 3.90
C ASP A 215 -7.92 10.08 4.54
N ASP A 216 -9.22 9.86 4.57
CA ASP A 216 -9.80 8.69 5.20
C ASP A 216 -9.67 7.41 4.34
N TYR A 217 -8.84 7.41 3.28
CA TYR A 217 -8.57 6.22 2.48
C TYR A 217 -7.24 5.56 2.84
N ALA A 218 -7.30 4.42 3.51
CA ALA A 218 -6.16 3.53 3.72
C ALA A 218 -5.84 2.78 2.43
N ALA A 219 -4.57 2.78 1.98
CA ALA A 219 -4.15 2.08 0.78
C ALA A 219 -3.59 0.69 1.10
N TYR A 220 -3.77 -0.25 0.19
CA TYR A 220 -3.20 -1.59 0.22
C TYR A 220 -2.80 -2.05 -1.18
N ASN A 221 -1.62 -2.67 -1.30
CA ASN A 221 -1.18 -3.38 -2.50
C ASN A 221 -0.40 -4.65 -2.15
N LEU A 222 0.32 -5.26 -3.11
CA LEU A 222 1.07 -6.49 -2.85
C LEU A 222 2.26 -6.31 -1.89
N VAL A 223 2.77 -5.10 -1.69
CA VAL A 223 3.79 -4.79 -0.68
C VAL A 223 3.18 -4.86 0.72
N GLY A 224 2.06 -4.18 0.93
CA GLY A 224 1.36 -4.11 2.21
C GLY A 224 0.34 -3.00 2.27
N GLY A 225 -0.05 -2.60 3.46
CA GLY A 225 -0.98 -1.51 3.71
C GLY A 225 -0.34 -0.33 4.43
N VAL A 226 -0.97 0.83 4.30
CA VAL A 226 -0.65 2.04 5.06
C VAL A 226 -1.88 2.54 5.79
N ASN A 227 -1.67 3.21 6.91
CA ASN A 227 -2.73 3.83 7.71
C ASN A 227 -2.98 5.28 7.27
N THR A 228 -4.15 5.80 7.58
CA THR A 228 -4.55 7.18 7.26
C THR A 228 -4.40 8.15 8.42
N GLU A 229 -4.21 7.68 9.65
CA GLU A 229 -4.34 8.51 10.84
C GLU A 229 -3.24 8.26 11.87
N ALA A 230 -2.67 9.36 12.39
CA ALA A 230 -2.05 9.35 13.70
C ALA A 230 -3.12 9.11 14.76
N SER A 231 -2.89 8.18 15.68
CA SER A 231 -3.86 7.84 16.71
C SER A 231 -4.32 9.04 17.54
N TYR A 232 -5.36 9.68 17.07
CA TYR A 232 -6.07 10.66 17.89
C TYR A 232 -6.75 10.01 19.11
N SER A 233 -7.01 8.70 19.03
CA SER A 233 -7.68 7.92 20.09
C SER A 233 -6.79 6.91 20.82
N GLY A 234 -5.48 6.85 20.56
CA GLY A 234 -4.56 5.88 21.16
C GLY A 234 -4.77 4.42 20.72
N VAL A 235 -5.52 4.18 19.65
CA VAL A 235 -5.80 2.85 19.10
C VAL A 235 -5.49 2.85 17.60
N ASN A 236 -4.21 2.93 17.28
CA ASN A 236 -3.69 2.90 15.91
C ASN A 236 -3.53 1.46 15.40
N GLU A 237 -4.61 0.73 15.22
CA GLU A 237 -4.49 -0.66 14.86
C GLU A 237 -5.14 -1.03 13.53
N ILE A 238 -5.21 -0.09 12.54
CA ILE A 238 -5.97 -0.41 11.35
C ILE A 238 -5.21 -0.10 10.08
N ILE A 239 -4.08 -0.78 9.94
CA ILE A 239 -3.45 -0.97 8.64
C ILE A 239 -4.16 -2.12 7.94
N PRO A 240 -4.60 -1.96 6.67
CA PRO A 240 -5.14 -3.06 5.89
C PRO A 240 -4.16 -4.23 5.83
N ASP A 241 -4.60 -5.41 6.26
CA ASP A 241 -3.78 -6.63 6.33
C ASP A 241 -3.94 -7.54 5.10
N GLY A 242 -4.65 -7.07 4.08
CA GLY A 242 -4.93 -7.80 2.86
C GLY A 242 -6.13 -8.73 2.93
N LYS A 243 -6.95 -8.64 3.97
CA LYS A 243 -8.19 -9.40 4.08
C LYS A 243 -9.38 -8.47 3.97
N ILE A 244 -10.27 -8.78 3.05
CA ILE A 244 -11.48 -7.99 2.80
C ILE A 244 -12.66 -8.77 3.35
N ALA A 245 -13.26 -8.26 4.40
CA ALA A 245 -14.37 -8.93 5.06
C ALA A 245 -15.62 -9.00 4.16
N SER A 246 -16.49 -9.96 4.45
CA SER A 246 -17.80 -10.07 3.81
C SER A 246 -18.58 -8.76 3.91
N GLY A 247 -19.12 -8.31 2.79
CA GLY A 247 -19.92 -7.08 2.72
C GLY A 247 -19.13 -5.78 2.72
N GLN A 248 -17.79 -5.83 2.70
CA GLN A 248 -16.93 -4.66 2.65
C GLN A 248 -16.65 -4.22 1.22
N SER A 249 -16.77 -2.90 0.94
CA SER A 249 -16.35 -2.32 -0.33
C SER A 249 -15.12 -1.45 -0.21
N PHE A 250 -14.51 -1.19 -1.37
CA PHE A 250 -13.26 -0.45 -1.52
C PHE A 250 -13.20 0.20 -2.90
N PHE A 251 -12.36 1.22 -3.05
CA PHE A 251 -12.05 1.79 -4.35
C PHE A 251 -10.94 1.01 -5.05
N VAL A 252 -11.06 0.95 -6.35
CA VAL A 252 -10.01 0.59 -7.31
C VAL A 252 -9.86 1.71 -8.34
N ILE A 253 -8.66 1.85 -8.91
CA ILE A 253 -8.42 2.73 -10.06
C ILE A 253 -8.25 1.85 -11.29
N SER A 254 -8.98 2.15 -12.35
CA SER A 254 -8.89 1.43 -13.62
C SER A 254 -7.54 1.68 -14.30
N ASN A 255 -6.88 0.62 -14.74
CA ASN A 255 -5.71 0.69 -15.61
C ASN A 255 -6.10 0.58 -17.09
N ALA A 256 -7.22 -0.08 -17.37
CA ALA A 256 -7.76 -0.23 -18.70
C ALA A 256 -9.27 -0.52 -18.63
N PHE A 257 -10.03 -0.02 -19.60
CA PHE A 257 -11.42 -0.40 -19.76
C PHE A 257 -11.58 -1.92 -19.79
N GLY A 258 -12.63 -2.44 -19.16
CA GLY A 258 -13.01 -3.85 -19.14
C GLY A 258 -13.52 -4.31 -17.79
N THR A 259 -13.59 -5.61 -17.61
CA THR A 259 -14.15 -6.23 -16.41
C THR A 259 -13.07 -6.68 -15.44
N ILE A 260 -13.30 -6.48 -14.15
CA ILE A 260 -12.62 -7.18 -13.06
C ILE A 260 -13.44 -8.39 -12.61
N GLU A 261 -12.78 -9.35 -12.01
CA GLU A 261 -13.37 -10.62 -11.59
C GLU A 261 -13.17 -10.86 -10.11
N PHE A 262 -14.24 -11.29 -9.42
CA PHE A 262 -14.16 -12.04 -8.18
C PHE A 262 -14.48 -13.50 -8.47
N ASN A 263 -13.86 -14.42 -7.74
CA ASN A 263 -14.16 -15.84 -7.81
C ASN A 263 -13.83 -16.55 -6.47
N ASP A 264 -14.25 -17.78 -6.32
CA ASP A 264 -14.13 -18.51 -5.06
C ASP A 264 -12.67 -18.81 -4.65
N SER A 265 -11.70 -18.79 -5.60
CA SER A 265 -10.28 -18.95 -5.27
C SER A 265 -9.73 -17.82 -4.39
N MET A 266 -10.40 -16.67 -4.34
CA MET A 266 -10.04 -15.53 -3.50
C MET A 266 -10.55 -15.66 -2.07
N ARG A 267 -11.54 -16.54 -1.83
CA ARG A 267 -12.16 -16.70 -0.52
C ARG A 267 -11.19 -17.37 0.44
N ILE A 268 -11.25 -16.96 1.70
CA ILE A 268 -10.40 -17.49 2.77
C ILE A 268 -11.24 -17.98 3.94
N LEU A 269 -10.73 -19.03 4.59
CA LEU A 269 -11.32 -19.58 5.80
C LEU A 269 -11.05 -18.65 6.99
N GLY A 270 -12.06 -18.36 7.76
CA GLY A 270 -11.94 -17.43 8.90
C GLY A 270 -11.68 -15.97 8.45
N ASN A 271 -11.04 -15.20 9.32
CA ASN A 271 -10.62 -13.82 9.04
C ASN A 271 -11.73 -12.87 8.55
N ASN A 272 -12.99 -13.22 8.76
CA ASN A 272 -14.14 -12.39 8.41
C ASN A 272 -14.41 -11.34 9.51
N ASN A 273 -13.32 -10.79 10.04
CA ASN A 273 -13.37 -9.82 11.12
C ASN A 273 -14.03 -8.53 10.64
N ALA A 274 -14.68 -7.83 11.57
CA ALA A 274 -15.27 -6.54 11.27
C ALA A 274 -14.21 -5.62 10.66
N PHE A 275 -14.56 -5.04 9.55
CA PHE A 275 -13.86 -4.01 8.80
C PHE A 275 -12.54 -3.56 9.48
N PHE A 276 -11.38 -4.05 8.98
CA PHE A 276 -10.03 -3.62 9.39
C PHE A 276 -9.60 -3.86 10.84
N LYS A 277 -9.94 -4.96 11.49
CA LYS A 277 -9.19 -5.40 12.66
C LYS A 277 -8.10 -6.38 12.22
N PRO A 278 -6.81 -6.12 12.54
CA PRO A 278 -5.80 -7.13 12.41
C PRO A 278 -6.22 -8.32 13.27
N SER A 279 -6.32 -9.50 12.67
CA SER A 279 -6.51 -10.72 13.43
C SER A 279 -5.27 -10.95 14.26
N LYS A 280 -5.41 -11.12 15.58
CA LYS A 280 -4.33 -11.76 16.37
C LYS A 280 -3.98 -13.04 15.64
N ALA A 281 -2.70 -13.16 15.26
CA ALA A 281 -2.18 -14.21 14.42
C ALA A 281 -2.63 -15.60 14.95
N GLY A 282 -3.63 -16.19 14.33
CA GLY A 282 -3.95 -17.58 14.46
C GLY A 282 -2.89 -18.37 13.69
N ASN A 283 -2.41 -19.49 14.25
CA ASN A 283 -1.50 -20.43 13.59
C ASN A 283 -2.22 -21.13 12.42
N PHE A 284 -2.36 -20.43 11.28
CA PHE A 284 -2.78 -21.06 10.03
C PHE A 284 -1.54 -21.38 9.19
N PRO A 285 -1.54 -22.49 8.41
CA PRO A 285 -0.42 -22.79 7.53
C PRO A 285 -0.23 -21.64 6.55
N ARG A 286 0.94 -21.01 6.62
CA ARG A 286 1.34 -19.93 5.71
C ARG A 286 1.56 -20.55 4.33
N SER A 287 0.76 -20.17 3.34
CA SER A 287 1.13 -20.32 1.94
C SER A 287 2.48 -19.66 1.71
N ASN A 288 3.27 -20.14 0.76
CA ASN A 288 4.62 -19.71 0.39
C ASN A 288 4.92 -18.27 0.81
N LYS A 289 5.79 -18.12 1.81
CA LYS A 289 6.11 -16.83 2.40
C LYS A 289 6.94 -16.05 1.37
N ILE A 290 6.29 -15.12 0.67
CA ILE A 290 7.01 -14.14 -0.15
C ILE A 290 7.94 -13.37 0.80
N GLU A 291 9.22 -13.32 0.48
CA GLU A 291 10.20 -12.53 1.23
C GLU A 291 9.87 -11.05 1.08
N LYS A 292 9.76 -10.36 2.22
CA LYS A 292 9.45 -8.92 2.28
C LYS A 292 10.24 -8.28 3.41
N HIS A 293 10.84 -7.15 3.10
CA HIS A 293 11.53 -6.28 4.05
C HIS A 293 10.91 -4.89 3.93
N ARG A 294 10.20 -4.43 4.97
CA ARG A 294 9.33 -3.26 4.86
C ARG A 294 9.61 -2.22 5.94
N LEU A 295 9.46 -0.96 5.58
CA LEU A 295 9.67 0.21 6.42
C LEU A 295 8.46 1.14 6.30
N TRP A 296 7.80 1.44 7.42
CA TRP A 296 6.73 2.43 7.50
C TRP A 296 7.25 3.72 8.11
N LEU A 297 7.00 4.83 7.43
CA LEU A 297 7.41 6.17 7.85
C LEU A 297 6.19 7.05 8.07
N ASN A 298 6.15 7.73 9.22
CA ASN A 298 5.15 8.72 9.55
C ASN A 298 5.67 10.13 9.30
N PHE A 299 4.83 10.99 8.75
CA PHE A 299 5.01 12.43 8.65
C PHE A 299 3.89 13.10 9.43
N GLU A 300 4.23 13.84 10.50
CA GLU A 300 3.24 14.34 11.44
C GLU A 300 3.64 15.67 12.09
N ASN A 301 2.64 16.34 12.67
CA ASN A 301 2.87 17.49 13.54
C ASN A 301 2.08 17.37 14.85
N SER A 302 2.40 18.24 15.82
CA SER A 302 1.72 18.26 17.13
C SER A 302 0.25 18.70 17.09
N LYS A 303 -0.27 19.11 15.92
CA LYS A 303 -1.65 19.60 15.73
C LYS A 303 -2.56 18.59 15.04
N GLY A 304 -2.04 17.39 14.75
CA GLY A 304 -2.81 16.26 14.19
C GLY A 304 -2.72 16.08 12.68
N ALA A 305 -1.92 16.88 11.96
CA ALA A 305 -1.60 16.55 10.56
C ALA A 305 -0.75 15.29 10.53
N TYR A 306 -1.13 14.33 9.69
CA TYR A 306 -0.50 13.00 9.64
C TYR A 306 -0.58 12.41 8.24
N LYS A 307 0.48 11.73 7.82
CA LYS A 307 0.50 10.84 6.66
C LYS A 307 1.53 9.75 6.86
N GLN A 308 1.21 8.52 6.46
CA GLN A 308 2.12 7.37 6.50
C GLN A 308 2.44 6.90 5.08
N ILE A 309 3.68 6.50 4.86
CA ILE A 309 4.11 5.81 3.65
C ILE A 309 4.75 4.47 3.99
N LEU A 310 4.80 3.58 2.98
CA LEU A 310 5.44 2.27 3.06
C LEU A 310 6.47 2.13 1.93
N ILE A 311 7.69 1.76 2.29
CA ILE A 311 8.75 1.33 1.38
C ILE A 311 8.98 -0.15 1.63
N GLY A 312 8.94 -1.00 0.60
CA GLY A 312 9.10 -2.44 0.78
C GLY A 312 9.92 -3.09 -0.32
N TYR A 313 10.93 -3.86 0.08
CA TYR A 313 11.76 -4.68 -0.80
C TYR A 313 11.16 -6.08 -0.88
N MET A 314 10.92 -6.58 -2.09
CA MET A 314 10.32 -7.89 -2.28
C MET A 314 10.60 -8.47 -3.66
N ASP A 315 10.47 -9.79 -3.78
CA ASP A 315 10.50 -10.46 -5.07
C ASP A 315 9.42 -9.92 -6.01
N GLU A 316 9.70 -9.95 -7.31
CA GLU A 316 8.83 -9.49 -8.39
C GLU A 316 8.65 -7.96 -8.48
N ALA A 317 9.08 -7.17 -7.49
CA ALA A 317 9.14 -5.71 -7.60
C ALA A 317 10.44 -5.26 -8.30
N THR A 318 10.42 -4.09 -8.92
CA THR A 318 11.59 -3.45 -9.52
C THR A 318 11.87 -2.09 -8.87
N ASN A 319 12.94 -1.43 -9.27
CA ASN A 319 13.21 -0.06 -8.82
C ASN A 319 12.56 1.01 -9.73
N ALA A 320 11.87 0.59 -10.81
CA ALA A 320 10.99 1.43 -11.62
C ALA A 320 9.55 1.35 -11.11
N TYR A 321 8.64 2.11 -11.72
CA TYR A 321 7.22 2.07 -11.35
C TYR A 321 6.57 0.74 -11.76
N ASP A 322 6.02 0.03 -10.77
CA ASP A 322 5.36 -1.26 -10.92
C ASP A 322 3.90 -1.20 -10.45
N LEU A 323 2.95 -1.40 -11.36
CA LEU A 323 1.51 -1.30 -11.09
C LEU A 323 1.02 -2.05 -9.84
N ASN A 324 1.56 -3.24 -9.55
CA ASN A 324 1.08 -4.07 -8.43
C ASN A 324 1.81 -3.83 -7.10
N TYR A 325 2.94 -3.12 -7.16
CA TYR A 325 3.83 -2.91 -6.02
C TYR A 325 3.92 -1.43 -5.62
N ASP A 326 3.48 -0.53 -6.50
CA ASP A 326 3.44 0.89 -6.25
C ASP A 326 2.00 1.38 -6.14
N ALA A 327 1.71 2.20 -5.14
CA ALA A 327 0.41 2.83 -4.98
C ALA A 327 0.57 4.35 -4.98
N GLU A 328 -0.08 5.01 -5.93
CA GLU A 328 -0.04 6.48 -6.00
C GLU A 328 -0.79 7.11 -4.81
N SER A 329 -0.27 8.23 -4.28
CA SER A 329 -0.98 9.02 -3.28
C SER A 329 -2.22 9.65 -3.90
N LEU A 330 -3.36 9.57 -3.23
CA LEU A 330 -4.60 10.21 -3.68
C LEU A 330 -4.64 11.73 -3.40
N ASP A 331 -3.60 12.28 -2.74
CA ASP A 331 -3.46 13.71 -2.38
C ASP A 331 -4.75 14.31 -1.80
N GLY A 332 -5.36 13.55 -0.93
CA GLY A 332 -6.65 13.90 -0.40
C GLY A 332 -6.63 14.69 0.90
N ASN A 333 -5.47 14.79 1.55
CA ASN A 333 -5.29 15.52 2.80
C ASN A 333 -5.22 17.02 2.54
N GLN A 334 -6.19 17.75 3.08
CA GLN A 334 -6.20 19.20 2.93
C GLN A 334 -5.03 19.90 3.64
N PHE A 335 -4.28 19.21 4.50
CA PHE A 335 -3.19 19.80 5.30
C PHE A 335 -1.83 19.35 4.84
N VAL A 336 -1.64 18.07 4.55
CA VAL A 336 -0.33 17.49 4.20
C VAL A 336 -0.47 16.33 3.22
N ASP A 337 0.52 16.16 2.37
CA ASP A 337 0.78 14.90 1.67
C ASP A 337 2.23 14.50 1.90
N PHE A 338 2.51 13.21 1.98
CA PHE A 338 3.85 12.64 2.15
C PHE A 338 3.98 11.39 1.30
N TYR A 339 5.04 11.32 0.52
CA TYR A 339 5.20 10.29 -0.49
C TYR A 339 6.67 10.00 -0.77
N SER A 340 6.96 8.80 -1.25
CA SER A 340 8.19 8.50 -1.97
C SER A 340 8.03 8.85 -3.45
N LEU A 341 9.15 9.00 -4.16
CA LEU A 341 9.17 9.48 -5.53
C LEU A 341 9.84 8.45 -6.45
N ILE A 342 9.18 8.17 -7.58
CA ILE A 342 9.79 7.56 -8.77
C ILE A 342 9.44 8.48 -9.93
N ASP A 343 10.45 9.11 -10.54
CA ASP A 343 10.26 10.13 -11.57
C ASP A 343 9.29 11.23 -11.10
N ASP A 344 8.17 11.40 -11.76
CA ASP A 344 7.12 12.37 -11.44
C ASP A 344 5.99 11.81 -10.56
N LYS A 345 6.05 10.50 -10.23
CA LYS A 345 5.01 9.84 -9.45
C LYS A 345 5.22 9.96 -7.95
N LYS A 346 4.14 10.29 -7.27
CA LYS A 346 4.04 10.39 -5.81
C LYS A 346 3.42 9.10 -5.26
N LEU A 347 4.18 8.34 -4.48
CA LEU A 347 3.78 7.02 -4.02
C LEU A 347 3.56 6.97 -2.52
N VAL A 348 2.40 6.50 -2.10
CA VAL A 348 2.11 6.21 -0.70
C VAL A 348 2.62 4.81 -0.30
N ILE A 349 2.72 3.88 -1.26
CA ILE A 349 3.41 2.60 -1.10
C ILE A 349 4.36 2.44 -2.28
N GLN A 350 5.62 2.12 -2.01
CA GLN A 350 6.63 1.87 -3.03
C GLN A 350 7.24 0.48 -2.85
N GLY A 351 7.12 -0.35 -3.90
CA GLY A 351 7.85 -1.60 -4.03
C GLY A 351 9.25 -1.38 -4.58
N ARG A 352 10.21 -2.17 -4.15
CA ARG A 352 11.60 -2.15 -4.63
C ARG A 352 12.14 -3.57 -4.78
N ALA A 353 13.11 -3.72 -5.68
CA ALA A 353 13.68 -5.01 -6.01
C ALA A 353 14.47 -5.63 -4.84
N LEU A 354 14.40 -6.96 -4.73
CA LEU A 354 15.40 -7.77 -4.02
C LEU A 354 16.52 -8.20 -4.99
N PRO A 355 17.74 -8.46 -4.46
CA PRO A 355 18.15 -8.38 -3.06
C PRO A 355 18.27 -6.94 -2.58
N PHE A 356 17.93 -6.72 -1.30
CA PHE A 356 18.14 -5.43 -0.63
C PHE A 356 19.62 -5.03 -0.65
N SER A 357 19.89 -3.76 -0.89
CA SER A 357 21.24 -3.20 -0.86
C SER A 357 21.29 -1.98 0.06
N GLU A 358 22.25 -1.95 0.98
CA GLU A 358 22.48 -0.78 1.84
C GLU A 358 22.90 0.47 1.05
N SER A 359 23.36 0.32 -0.19
CA SER A 359 23.66 1.45 -1.07
C SER A 359 22.43 2.06 -1.74
N ASP A 360 21.26 1.44 -1.57
CA ASP A 360 20.02 1.97 -2.13
C ASP A 360 19.56 3.22 -1.39
N PHE A 361 18.75 4.02 -2.06
CA PHE A 361 18.18 5.23 -1.49
C PHE A 361 16.76 5.46 -2.02
N VAL A 362 15.95 6.17 -1.24
CA VAL A 362 14.57 6.49 -1.62
C VAL A 362 14.35 7.98 -1.46
N ALA A 363 14.06 8.66 -2.56
CA ALA A 363 13.69 10.06 -2.55
C ALA A 363 12.30 10.24 -1.93
N LEU A 364 12.15 11.20 -1.04
CA LEU A 364 10.89 11.55 -0.40
C LEU A 364 10.51 12.99 -0.74
N GLY A 365 9.21 13.18 -0.98
CA GLY A 365 8.60 14.47 -1.10
C GLY A 365 7.44 14.65 -0.13
N TYR A 366 7.07 15.91 0.08
CA TYR A 366 5.88 16.25 0.83
C TYR A 366 5.26 17.55 0.33
N SER A 367 3.99 17.74 0.62
CA SER A 367 3.32 19.03 0.53
C SER A 367 2.65 19.38 1.85
N SER A 368 2.56 20.67 2.15
CA SER A 368 1.84 21.16 3.33
C SER A 368 1.15 22.48 3.02
N THR A 369 -0.10 22.63 3.44
CA THR A 369 -0.84 23.90 3.39
C THR A 369 -0.62 24.74 4.66
N ILE A 370 0.02 24.16 5.69
CA ILE A 370 0.29 24.78 6.98
C ILE A 370 1.79 24.88 7.23
N ALA A 371 2.23 26.00 7.78
CA ALA A 371 3.61 26.19 8.23
C ALA A 371 3.77 25.75 9.69
N GLY A 372 4.97 25.31 10.07
CA GLY A 372 5.31 24.97 11.44
C GLY A 372 6.31 23.84 11.58
N GLU A 373 6.39 23.29 12.79
CA GLU A 373 7.24 22.15 13.09
C GLU A 373 6.52 20.86 12.72
N PHE A 374 7.25 19.99 12.02
CA PHE A 374 6.85 18.62 11.64
C PHE A 374 7.93 17.63 12.07
N SER A 375 7.56 16.35 12.09
CA SER A 375 8.52 15.26 12.30
C SER A 375 8.33 14.15 11.27
N ILE A 376 9.47 13.50 10.93
CA ILE A 376 9.51 12.23 10.22
C ILE A 376 10.03 11.18 11.18
N ALA A 377 9.33 10.06 11.27
CA ALA A 377 9.62 8.98 12.21
C ALA A 377 9.42 7.60 11.58
N ILE A 378 10.16 6.61 12.05
CA ILE A 378 9.84 5.21 11.78
C ILE A 378 8.67 4.82 12.69
N ASP A 379 7.58 4.32 12.08
CA ASP A 379 6.50 3.69 12.82
C ASP A 379 6.90 2.26 13.23
N HIS A 380 7.20 1.45 12.25
CA HIS A 380 7.76 0.10 12.43
C HIS A 380 8.48 -0.37 11.16
N ALA A 381 9.19 -1.49 11.28
CA ALA A 381 9.83 -2.18 10.16
C ALA A 381 9.73 -3.69 10.34
N ASP A 382 9.79 -4.44 9.24
CA ASP A 382 9.85 -5.90 9.29
C ASP A 382 10.89 -6.47 8.31
N GLY A 383 11.08 -7.81 8.37
CA GLY A 383 12.15 -8.47 7.64
C GLY A 383 13.54 -7.95 8.03
N ASP A 384 14.45 -7.87 7.07
CA ASP A 384 15.82 -7.38 7.33
C ASP A 384 15.85 -5.90 7.72
N LEU A 385 14.86 -5.11 7.26
CA LEU A 385 14.78 -3.70 7.64
C LEU A 385 14.49 -3.47 9.12
N SER A 386 14.01 -4.48 9.86
CA SER A 386 13.83 -4.39 11.31
C SER A 386 15.14 -4.25 12.11
N ALA A 387 16.26 -4.68 11.52
CA ALA A 387 17.60 -4.57 12.10
C ALA A 387 18.50 -3.56 11.38
N GLN A 388 18.02 -3.02 10.23
CA GLN A 388 18.77 -2.10 9.38
C GLN A 388 18.74 -0.69 9.96
N THR A 389 19.90 -0.03 10.04
CA THR A 389 19.95 1.40 10.36
C THR A 389 19.37 2.22 9.21
N VAL A 390 18.47 3.12 9.53
CA VAL A 390 17.77 3.99 8.55
C VAL A 390 18.15 5.43 8.83
N TYR A 391 18.69 6.09 7.82
CA TYR A 391 19.07 7.49 7.87
C TYR A 391 18.13 8.34 7.00
N LEU A 392 17.79 9.51 7.51
CA LEU A 392 17.13 10.57 6.75
C LEU A 392 18.15 11.67 6.43
N GLU A 393 18.40 11.88 5.15
CA GLU A 393 19.17 13.03 4.67
C GLU A 393 18.20 14.19 4.41
N ASP A 394 18.41 15.32 5.11
CA ASP A 394 17.79 16.62 4.79
C ASP A 394 18.78 17.46 3.99
N LYS A 395 18.52 17.58 2.68
CA LYS A 395 19.40 18.32 1.77
C LYS A 395 19.34 19.83 1.99
N THR A 396 18.25 20.35 2.57
CA THR A 396 18.09 21.78 2.86
C THR A 396 18.98 22.19 4.02
N GLU A 397 19.02 21.36 5.09
CA GLU A 397 19.85 21.63 6.27
C GLU A 397 21.24 20.99 6.16
N ASN A 398 21.47 20.15 5.14
CA ASN A 398 22.71 19.38 4.94
C ASN A 398 23.02 18.48 6.16
N ILE A 399 22.00 17.79 6.67
CA ILE A 399 22.05 16.91 7.83
C ILE A 399 21.71 15.48 7.41
N VAL A 400 22.41 14.50 7.99
CA VAL A 400 22.05 13.08 7.96
C VAL A 400 21.70 12.64 9.38
N HIS A 401 20.45 12.25 9.59
CA HIS A 401 19.90 11.90 10.89
C HIS A 401 19.58 10.41 10.97
N ASN A 402 19.95 9.76 12.07
CA ASN A 402 19.61 8.36 12.34
C ASN A 402 18.19 8.27 12.93
N LEU A 403 17.24 7.77 12.14
CA LEU A 403 15.84 7.65 12.55
C LEU A 403 15.60 6.58 13.64
N LEU A 404 16.56 5.65 13.87
CA LEU A 404 16.45 4.71 14.99
C LEU A 404 16.76 5.35 16.33
N GLU A 405 17.52 6.45 16.36
CA GLU A 405 17.88 7.14 17.60
C GLU A 405 16.78 8.09 18.06
N SER A 406 16.15 8.80 17.10
CA SER A 406 15.05 9.73 17.40
C SER A 406 14.31 10.14 16.13
N ASN A 407 13.09 10.64 16.30
CA ASN A 407 12.33 11.28 15.23
C ASN A 407 13.06 12.52 14.71
N TYR A 408 13.09 12.71 13.40
CA TYR A 408 13.66 13.91 12.81
C TYR A 408 12.64 15.05 12.83
N LYS A 409 12.97 16.14 13.52
CA LYS A 409 12.13 17.34 13.61
C LYS A 409 12.68 18.46 12.74
N PHE A 410 11.80 19.13 12.03
CA PHE A 410 12.16 20.24 11.16
C PHE A 410 11.02 21.25 11.04
N THR A 411 11.35 22.46 10.62
CA THR A 411 10.36 23.50 10.33
C THR A 411 10.18 23.63 8.82
N THR A 412 8.92 23.83 8.40
CA THR A 412 8.59 24.07 7.00
C THR A 412 7.61 25.22 6.85
N THR A 413 7.61 25.85 5.69
CA THR A 413 6.55 26.74 5.20
C THR A 413 5.48 25.94 4.48
N ALA A 414 4.33 26.54 4.19
CA ALA A 414 3.40 25.98 3.23
C ALA A 414 4.04 25.89 1.84
N GLY A 415 3.79 24.81 1.11
CA GLY A 415 4.36 24.55 -0.20
C GLY A 415 4.52 23.06 -0.51
N THR A 416 5.08 22.77 -1.69
CA THR A 416 5.43 21.41 -2.14
C THR A 416 6.95 21.30 -2.27
N PHE A 417 7.51 20.24 -1.70
CA PHE A 417 8.95 20.00 -1.60
C PHE A 417 9.24 18.60 -2.13
N LEU A 418 9.88 18.49 -3.29
CA LEU A 418 10.08 17.22 -4.01
C LEU A 418 11.49 16.64 -3.82
N ASP A 419 12.46 17.42 -3.35
CA ASP A 419 13.87 17.06 -3.35
C ASP A 419 14.57 17.26 -2.00
N ARG A 420 13.79 17.55 -0.93
CA ARG A 420 14.37 17.86 0.38
C ARG A 420 14.90 16.63 1.08
N PHE A 421 14.17 15.52 1.10
CA PHE A 421 14.49 14.37 1.93
C PHE A 421 14.87 13.14 1.11
N VAL A 422 15.79 12.34 1.66
CA VAL A 422 16.18 11.03 1.11
C VAL A 422 16.34 10.04 2.26
N ILE A 423 15.73 8.86 2.14
CA ILE A 423 16.05 7.70 2.99
C ILE A 423 17.31 7.04 2.47
N ARG A 424 18.23 6.71 3.38
CA ARG A 424 19.46 5.96 3.15
C ARG A 424 19.63 4.87 4.19
N TYR A 425 20.38 3.84 3.83
CA TYR A 425 20.64 2.69 4.71
C TYR A 425 22.12 2.61 5.13
N ASN A 426 22.96 3.49 4.63
CA ASN A 426 24.33 3.72 5.08
C ASN A 426 24.64 5.22 5.10
N ILE A 427 25.72 5.60 5.80
CA ILE A 427 26.16 7.00 5.93
C ILE A 427 27.12 7.41 4.82
N GLU A 428 27.50 6.50 3.93
CA GLU A 428 28.36 6.82 2.81
C GLU A 428 27.60 7.74 1.86
N THR A 429 27.68 9.05 2.16
CA THR A 429 27.20 10.08 1.26
C THR A 429 27.95 9.95 -0.06
N LEU A 430 27.24 9.90 -1.17
CA LEU A 430 27.78 10.16 -2.51
C LEU A 430 28.19 11.64 -2.64
N GLY A 431 28.70 12.24 -1.57
CA GLY A 431 29.30 13.55 -1.56
C GLY A 431 30.80 13.39 -1.58
N ALA A 432 31.49 14.25 -2.34
CA ALA A 432 32.94 14.52 -2.40
C ALA A 432 33.95 13.65 -1.58
N ASP A 433 33.49 12.88 -0.61
CA ASP A 433 34.27 12.00 0.26
C ASP A 433 34.42 10.56 -0.26
N GLN A 434 33.69 10.12 -1.29
CA GLN A 434 34.06 8.86 -1.99
C GLN A 434 35.46 8.94 -2.62
N PHE A 435 36.00 10.15 -2.75
CA PHE A 435 37.38 10.34 -3.14
C PHE A 435 38.36 10.28 -1.97
N LYS A 436 37.91 10.21 -0.70
CA LYS A 436 38.81 10.22 0.46
C LYS A 436 39.06 8.86 1.12
N ASN A 437 38.16 7.85 0.94
CA ASN A 437 38.27 6.56 1.64
C ASN A 437 38.49 5.32 0.74
N GLN A 438 38.52 5.43 -0.59
CA GLN A 438 39.39 4.55 -1.32
C GLN A 438 40.81 5.00 -0.95
N GLU A 439 41.61 4.16 -0.23
CA GLU A 439 43.07 4.29 -0.27
C GLU A 439 43.41 4.66 -1.70
N SER A 440 43.78 5.89 -1.93
CA SER A 440 43.80 6.51 -3.26
C SER A 440 44.73 5.69 -4.13
N LEU A 441 44.15 4.74 -4.92
CA LEU A 441 44.90 3.97 -5.90
C LEU A 441 45.65 4.89 -6.85
N LEU A 442 45.22 6.15 -6.95
CA LEU A 442 45.74 7.16 -7.87
C LEU A 442 45.97 8.49 -7.13
N CYS A 443 47.17 9.01 -7.19
CA CYS A 443 47.53 10.35 -6.80
C CYS A 443 47.88 11.15 -8.05
N VAL A 444 47.19 12.27 -8.27
CA VAL A 444 47.44 13.18 -9.40
C VAL A 444 47.93 14.51 -8.88
N SER A 445 49.03 15.00 -9.41
CA SER A 445 49.56 16.33 -9.12
C SER A 445 49.84 17.10 -10.40
N VAL A 446 49.67 18.42 -10.33
CA VAL A 446 49.99 19.34 -11.43
C VAL A 446 51.20 20.20 -11.04
N LYS A 447 52.21 20.23 -11.89
CA LYS A 447 53.40 21.07 -11.67
C LYS A 447 53.70 21.83 -12.98
N GLY A 448 53.31 23.09 -12.97
CA GLY A 448 53.29 23.87 -14.21
C GLY A 448 52.34 23.23 -15.22
N LYS A 449 52.80 23.03 -16.46
CA LYS A 449 52.00 22.39 -17.52
C LYS A 449 52.14 20.84 -17.58
N ASN A 450 52.68 20.23 -16.50
CA ASN A 450 52.86 18.79 -16.45
C ASN A 450 51.83 18.19 -15.46
N ILE A 451 51.18 17.08 -15.86
CA ILE A 451 50.29 16.30 -15.03
C ILE A 451 51.04 15.00 -14.68
N ILE A 452 51.22 14.77 -13.37
CA ILE A 452 51.94 13.61 -12.85
C ILE A 452 50.93 12.70 -12.16
N LEU A 453 50.89 11.44 -12.60
CA LEU A 453 50.01 10.41 -12.05
C LEU A 453 50.88 9.35 -11.36
N ASN A 454 50.50 8.98 -10.13
CA ASN A 454 51.14 7.92 -9.35
C ASN A 454 50.04 6.97 -8.84
N SER A 455 50.23 5.70 -9.10
CA SER A 455 49.42 4.62 -8.53
C SER A 455 50.11 3.97 -7.36
N THR A 456 49.41 3.76 -6.25
CA THR A 456 50.03 3.21 -5.02
C THR A 456 50.06 1.68 -5.01
N LYS A 457 49.24 0.99 -5.76
CA LYS A 457 49.05 -0.48 -5.69
C LYS A 457 48.96 -1.20 -7.01
N ASP A 458 48.63 -0.54 -8.12
CA ASP A 458 48.29 -1.21 -9.37
C ASP A 458 48.91 -0.49 -10.57
N VAL A 459 49.19 -1.25 -11.63
CA VAL A 459 49.79 -0.72 -12.84
C VAL A 459 48.74 -0.02 -13.68
N MET A 460 49.00 1.23 -14.11
CA MET A 460 48.13 1.97 -15.00
C MET A 460 48.21 1.46 -16.42
N LYS A 461 47.08 1.18 -17.02
CA LYS A 461 46.95 0.68 -18.39
C LYS A 461 46.52 1.77 -19.37
N GLU A 462 45.50 2.54 -19.00
CA GLU A 462 44.94 3.62 -19.79
C GLU A 462 44.70 4.86 -18.96
N VAL A 463 44.98 6.05 -19.50
CA VAL A 463 44.66 7.34 -18.94
C VAL A 463 43.87 8.14 -19.96
N SER A 464 42.74 8.69 -19.52
CA SER A 464 41.90 9.63 -20.28
C SER A 464 41.71 10.91 -19.50
N ILE A 465 41.78 12.06 -20.17
CA ILE A 465 41.51 13.37 -19.59
C ILE A 465 40.36 14.03 -20.35
N PHE A 466 39.40 14.55 -19.59
CA PHE A 466 38.23 15.23 -20.11
C PHE A 466 38.12 16.65 -19.51
N ASP A 467 37.53 17.56 -20.24
CA ASP A 467 37.05 18.83 -19.68
C ASP A 467 35.69 18.65 -18.96
N ILE A 468 35.19 19.71 -18.32
CA ILE A 468 33.89 19.67 -17.60
C ILE A 468 32.68 19.43 -18.50
N SER A 469 32.82 19.59 -19.82
CA SER A 469 31.74 19.30 -20.78
C SER A 469 31.73 17.82 -21.22
N GLY A 470 32.69 17.02 -20.73
CA GLY A 470 32.88 15.62 -21.13
C GLY A 470 33.65 15.44 -22.44
N LYS A 471 34.22 16.51 -23.01
CA LYS A 471 35.07 16.42 -24.20
C LYS A 471 36.42 15.83 -23.83
N MET A 472 36.83 14.76 -24.53
CA MET A 472 38.14 14.14 -24.35
C MET A 472 39.25 15.05 -24.88
N LEU A 473 40.21 15.37 -24.01
CA LEU A 473 41.37 16.18 -24.30
C LEU A 473 42.64 15.38 -24.49
N PHE A 474 42.72 14.21 -23.85
CA PHE A 474 43.89 13.31 -23.94
C PHE A 474 43.45 11.87 -23.68
N ASN A 475 44.08 10.92 -24.37
CA ASN A 475 43.96 9.48 -24.10
C ASN A 475 45.24 8.76 -24.47
N THR A 476 45.65 7.80 -23.61
CA THR A 476 46.72 6.86 -23.92
C THR A 476 46.39 5.47 -23.32
N LYS A 477 46.72 4.38 -24.09
CA LYS A 477 46.31 3.00 -23.74
C LYS A 477 47.45 2.06 -23.40
N THR A 478 48.70 2.52 -23.36
CA THR A 478 49.87 1.64 -23.17
C THR A 478 50.86 2.20 -22.14
N ILE A 479 50.37 2.42 -20.92
CA ILE A 479 51.23 3.01 -19.88
C ILE A 479 52.08 1.93 -19.22
N ASN A 480 51.50 0.82 -18.76
CA ASN A 480 52.17 -0.32 -18.10
C ASN A 480 53.17 0.09 -16.99
N ASN A 481 52.82 1.12 -16.22
CA ASN A 481 53.65 1.64 -15.13
C ASN A 481 52.77 2.15 -13.99
N THR A 482 53.31 2.20 -12.81
CA THR A 482 52.66 2.81 -11.63
C THR A 482 52.84 4.34 -11.57
N GLU A 483 53.76 4.88 -12.41
CA GLU A 483 53.97 6.31 -12.54
C GLU A 483 53.84 6.70 -14.01
N TYR A 484 53.14 7.81 -14.29
CA TYR A 484 53.01 8.37 -15.63
C TYR A 484 52.99 9.89 -15.60
N GLN A 485 53.76 10.50 -16.53
CA GLN A 485 53.81 11.96 -16.62
C GLN A 485 53.40 12.40 -18.03
N ILE A 486 52.41 13.31 -18.06
CA ILE A 486 52.01 14.01 -19.28
C ILE A 486 52.71 15.37 -19.24
N VAL A 487 53.68 15.54 -20.17
CA VAL A 487 54.53 16.73 -20.23
C VAL A 487 53.93 17.78 -21.18
N ASN A 488 53.97 19.04 -20.79
CA ASN A 488 53.48 20.18 -21.57
C ASN A 488 52.04 20.00 -22.08
N PHE A 489 51.15 19.57 -21.19
CA PHE A 489 49.73 19.40 -21.51
C PHE A 489 49.15 20.77 -21.96
N LYS A 490 48.53 20.73 -23.15
CA LYS A 490 47.96 21.97 -23.75
C LYS A 490 46.49 22.11 -23.39
N SER A 491 46.21 22.91 -22.39
CA SER A 491 44.86 23.27 -22.01
C SER A 491 44.87 24.70 -21.47
N SER A 492 43.73 25.39 -21.51
CA SER A 492 43.49 26.62 -20.73
C SER A 492 43.32 26.27 -19.26
N ASP A 493 43.40 27.29 -18.39
CA ASP A 493 43.10 27.15 -16.98
C ASP A 493 41.66 26.67 -16.79
N GLN A 494 41.49 25.46 -16.33
CA GLN A 494 40.18 24.83 -16.17
C GLN A 494 40.23 23.61 -15.26
N ILE A 495 39.04 23.13 -14.91
CA ILE A 495 38.88 21.85 -14.19
C ILE A 495 38.97 20.71 -15.20
N LEU A 496 39.82 19.74 -14.90
CA LEU A 496 39.98 18.51 -15.68
C LEU A 496 39.52 17.28 -14.87
N LEU A 497 38.90 16.33 -15.56
CA LEU A 497 38.57 15.00 -15.06
C LEU A 497 39.56 14.00 -15.64
N ILE A 498 40.32 13.34 -14.78
CA ILE A 498 41.30 12.31 -15.16
C ILE A 498 40.72 10.97 -14.79
N ASN A 499 40.60 10.06 -15.75
CA ASN A 499 40.19 8.68 -15.56
C ASN A 499 41.34 7.74 -15.91
N VAL A 500 41.67 6.82 -15.00
CA VAL A 500 42.72 5.83 -15.14
C VAL A 500 42.12 4.43 -15.06
N VAL A 501 42.43 3.59 -16.01
CA VAL A 501 42.11 2.14 -15.99
C VAL A 501 43.41 1.40 -15.65
N PHE A 502 43.33 0.51 -14.65
CA PHE A 502 44.43 -0.30 -14.18
C PHE A 502 44.46 -1.68 -14.87
N ASP A 503 45.57 -2.39 -14.76
CA ASP A 503 45.73 -3.72 -15.34
C ASP A 503 44.82 -4.77 -14.68
N SER A 504 44.45 -4.58 -13.41
CA SER A 504 43.44 -5.36 -12.70
C SER A 504 41.99 -5.22 -13.25
N GLY A 505 41.77 -4.33 -14.23
CA GLY A 505 40.45 -4.00 -14.74
C GLY A 505 39.67 -2.98 -13.89
N LYS A 506 40.19 -2.54 -12.74
CA LYS A 506 39.63 -1.46 -11.94
C LYS A 506 39.86 -0.11 -12.63
N SER A 507 39.08 0.89 -12.26
CA SER A 507 39.31 2.29 -12.70
C SER A 507 39.29 3.23 -11.51
N ALA A 508 40.03 4.35 -11.65
CA ALA A 508 39.98 5.47 -10.72
C ALA A 508 39.82 6.79 -11.49
N ALA A 509 39.02 7.68 -10.93
CA ALA A 509 38.83 9.01 -11.50
C ALA A 509 39.22 10.08 -10.48
N GLN A 510 39.89 11.13 -10.94
CA GLN A 510 40.28 12.26 -10.11
C GLN A 510 40.02 13.59 -10.84
N LYS A 511 39.46 14.54 -10.09
CA LYS A 511 39.25 15.91 -10.54
C LYS A 511 40.45 16.76 -10.11
N ILE A 512 41.00 17.54 -11.04
CA ILE A 512 42.11 18.49 -10.76
C ILE A 512 41.78 19.88 -11.29
N VAL A 513 42.43 20.87 -10.71
CA VAL A 513 42.47 22.22 -11.25
C VAL A 513 43.79 22.38 -12.00
N PHE A 514 43.71 22.68 -13.27
CA PHE A 514 44.87 22.89 -14.15
C PHE A 514 45.02 24.41 -14.41
N HIS A 515 46.23 24.90 -14.14
CA HIS A 515 46.59 26.33 -14.31
C HIS A 515 47.75 26.52 -15.27
#